data_71472c8a64fe00fad21ade2437b7db0a
#
_entry.id   71472c8a64fe00fad21ade2437b7db0a
#
_cell.length_a   1.000
_cell.length_b   1.000
_cell.length_c   1.000
_cell.angle_alpha   90.00
_cell.angle_beta   90.00
_cell.angle_gamma   90.00
#
_symmetry.space_group_name_H-M   'P 1'
#
loop_
_entity.id
_entity.type
_entity.pdbx_description
1 polymer ?
#
loop_
_entity_poly.entity_id
_entity_poly.type
_entity_poly.pdbx_seq_one_letter_code
_entity_poly.pdbx_strand_id
1 'polypeptide(L)'
;MVSNGGIYIEDYSDLEQQAWEIAHVDLIEQELLDKPRDVVIVHMYLAPDENPAEVLPLFEERLKNSGIDYQLNTTGVEQEDWQNGWKKFYHAMDIGERLAIVPGWEDYDTDRIKIVMDPGMAFGTGTHETTSLCLETLDSLVKGGERVLDIGTGSGILAIAALKLGAEVAEGVDIDPMCVRTAGENAQRNGVADKFTVLVGDLSDQASGEYNIITANIVAAAILSLAPHVPVLMAPGARFIASGIIDERRDEVLTGLKAAGLTPIEVKEKRGWVCIICKKSDEKEA
;
A
#
# COMPACT_ATOMS: atom_id res chain seq x y z
N MET A 1 -23.08 -5.37 25.85
CA MET A 1 -22.79 -5.15 24.45
C MET A 1 -23.90 -4.26 23.91
N VAL A 2 -23.58 -3.16 23.23
CA VAL A 2 -24.61 -2.18 22.84
C VAL A 2 -24.99 -2.33 21.36
N SER A 3 -24.08 -2.82 20.53
CA SER A 3 -24.32 -3.10 19.12
C SER A 3 -23.34 -4.17 18.59
N ASN A 4 -23.75 -4.89 17.56
CA ASN A 4 -22.94 -5.86 16.82
C ASN A 4 -22.38 -5.27 15.52
N GLY A 5 -22.71 -4.02 15.16
CA GLY A 5 -22.35 -3.38 13.89
C GLY A 5 -20.95 -2.77 13.83
N GLY A 6 -20.22 -2.75 14.95
CA GLY A 6 -18.88 -2.20 15.02
C GLY A 6 -18.81 -0.75 15.51
N ILE A 7 -17.58 -0.34 15.87
CA ILE A 7 -17.28 1.02 16.36
C ILE A 7 -16.04 1.52 15.60
N TYR A 8 -16.08 2.77 15.17
CA TYR A 8 -14.94 3.50 14.63
C TYR A 8 -14.74 4.78 15.46
N ILE A 9 -13.49 5.07 15.85
CA ILE A 9 -13.15 6.22 16.71
C ILE A 9 -12.19 7.13 15.94
N GLU A 10 -12.57 8.41 15.85
CA GLU A 10 -11.71 9.48 15.39
C GLU A 10 -11.20 10.25 16.61
N ASP A 11 -9.96 10.03 16.97
CA ASP A 11 -9.24 10.72 18.02
C ASP A 11 -7.93 11.27 17.45
N TYR A 12 -7.84 12.60 17.39
CA TYR A 12 -6.68 13.28 16.82
C TYR A 12 -5.82 13.95 17.91
N SER A 13 -6.08 13.68 19.20
CA SER A 13 -5.38 14.29 20.32
C SER A 13 -3.86 14.09 20.27
N ASP A 14 -3.44 12.88 19.91
CA ASP A 14 -2.03 12.45 19.85
C ASP A 14 -1.63 12.00 18.42
N LEU A 15 -2.18 12.65 17.39
CA LEU A 15 -2.05 12.25 16.00
C LEU A 15 -0.60 12.04 15.56
N GLU A 16 0.30 12.99 15.88
CA GLU A 16 1.70 12.92 15.47
C GLU A 16 2.43 11.73 16.13
N GLN A 17 2.13 11.46 17.41
CA GLN A 17 2.70 10.35 18.14
C GLN A 17 2.16 9.01 17.62
N GLN A 18 0.85 8.91 17.39
CA GLN A 18 0.22 7.71 16.88
C GLN A 18 0.64 7.41 15.43
N ALA A 19 0.79 8.44 14.58
CA ALA A 19 1.28 8.28 13.22
C ALA A 19 2.66 7.61 13.20
N TRP A 20 3.56 7.99 14.11
CA TRP A 20 4.88 7.42 14.21
C TRP A 20 4.90 6.04 14.92
N GLU A 21 4.26 5.92 16.08
CA GLU A 21 4.37 4.72 16.93
C GLU A 21 3.54 3.54 16.41
N ILE A 22 2.37 3.81 15.81
CA ILE A 22 1.39 2.77 15.44
C ILE A 22 1.38 2.53 13.93
N ALA A 23 1.27 3.60 13.14
CA ALA A 23 1.12 3.52 11.70
C ALA A 23 2.43 3.57 10.92
N HIS A 24 3.55 3.96 11.57
CA HIS A 24 4.85 4.17 10.93
C HIS A 24 4.78 5.09 9.70
N VAL A 25 3.92 6.12 9.75
CA VAL A 25 3.70 7.07 8.65
C VAL A 25 4.63 8.27 8.83
N ASP A 26 5.38 8.60 7.79
CA ASP A 26 6.34 9.70 7.79
C ASP A 26 5.70 11.06 7.42
N LEU A 27 4.53 11.05 6.78
CA LEU A 27 3.82 12.25 6.35
C LEU A 27 2.36 12.20 6.81
N ILE A 28 1.92 13.26 7.48
CA ILE A 28 0.53 13.45 7.89
C ILE A 28 -0.08 14.52 6.98
N GLU A 29 -1.22 14.23 6.35
CA GLU A 29 -1.92 15.18 5.50
C GLU A 29 -2.36 16.41 6.30
N GLN A 30 -2.24 17.62 5.71
CA GLN A 30 -2.58 18.87 6.37
C GLN A 30 -4.03 18.89 6.87
N GLU A 31 -4.94 18.25 6.15
CA GLU A 31 -6.34 18.13 6.53
C GLU A 31 -6.53 17.37 7.86
N LEU A 32 -5.69 16.39 8.16
CA LEU A 32 -5.70 15.67 9.45
C LEU A 32 -5.08 16.52 10.57
N LEU A 33 -4.04 17.30 10.26
CA LEU A 33 -3.42 18.22 11.21
C LEU A 33 -4.37 19.34 11.65
N ASP A 34 -5.29 19.74 10.79
CA ASP A 34 -6.29 20.78 11.04
C ASP A 34 -7.52 20.28 11.83
N LYS A 35 -7.60 18.98 12.13
CA LYS A 35 -8.70 18.39 12.92
C LYS A 35 -8.65 18.84 14.38
N PRO A 36 -9.81 18.99 15.05
CA PRO A 36 -9.88 19.34 16.48
C PRO A 36 -9.13 18.31 17.34
N ARG A 37 -8.36 18.79 18.32
CA ARG A 37 -7.57 17.95 19.23
C ARG A 37 -8.25 17.66 20.57
N ASP A 38 -9.33 18.36 20.86
CA ASP A 38 -10.10 18.33 22.10
C ASP A 38 -11.45 17.60 21.98
N VAL A 39 -11.71 17.02 20.83
CA VAL A 39 -12.95 16.29 20.52
C VAL A 39 -12.63 14.91 20.01
N VAL A 40 -13.27 13.90 20.61
CA VAL A 40 -13.25 12.51 20.11
C VAL A 40 -14.59 12.22 19.45
N ILE A 41 -14.58 11.76 18.21
CA ILE A 41 -15.80 11.35 17.50
C ILE A 41 -15.88 9.82 17.51
N VAL A 42 -16.97 9.30 18.04
CA VAL A 42 -17.23 7.86 18.09
C VAL A 42 -18.36 7.53 17.14
N HIS A 43 -18.06 6.81 16.08
CA HIS A 43 -19.07 6.27 15.16
C HIS A 43 -19.47 4.88 15.63
N MET A 44 -20.73 4.69 15.92
CA MET A 44 -21.30 3.38 16.25
C MET A 44 -22.26 2.96 15.14
N TYR A 45 -22.00 1.81 14.56
CA TYR A 45 -22.83 1.25 13.52
C TYR A 45 -23.79 0.24 14.12
N LEU A 46 -25.05 0.32 13.75
CA LEU A 46 -26.06 -0.68 14.09
C LEU A 46 -26.12 -1.72 12.98
N ALA A 47 -26.19 -2.98 13.35
CA ALA A 47 -26.39 -4.05 12.38
C ALA A 47 -27.80 -3.95 11.75
N PRO A 48 -28.01 -4.46 10.52
CA PRO A 48 -29.31 -4.33 9.82
C PRO A 48 -30.50 -4.95 10.55
N ASP A 49 -30.24 -5.89 11.46
CA ASP A 49 -31.24 -6.56 12.30
C ASP A 49 -31.47 -5.87 13.66
N GLU A 50 -30.69 -4.84 13.98
CA GLU A 50 -30.86 -4.06 15.21
C GLU A 50 -31.84 -2.89 15.00
N ASN A 51 -32.79 -2.76 15.91
CA ASN A 51 -33.77 -1.68 15.85
C ASN A 51 -33.20 -0.40 16.48
N PRO A 52 -32.96 0.68 15.69
CA PRO A 52 -32.43 1.92 16.23
C PRO A 52 -33.29 2.53 17.34
N ALA A 53 -34.61 2.34 17.29
CA ALA A 53 -35.52 2.87 18.30
C ALA A 53 -35.36 2.20 19.68
N GLU A 54 -34.76 1.04 19.75
CA GLU A 54 -34.47 0.34 21.01
C GLU A 54 -33.03 0.62 21.47
N VAL A 55 -32.06 0.65 20.54
CA VAL A 55 -30.63 0.80 20.87
C VAL A 55 -30.28 2.24 21.26
N LEU A 56 -30.76 3.24 20.52
CA LEU A 56 -30.38 4.64 20.75
C LEU A 56 -30.76 5.17 22.13
N PRO A 57 -32.01 4.97 22.67
CA PRO A 57 -32.33 5.41 24.01
C PRO A 57 -31.49 4.79 25.10
N LEU A 58 -31.16 3.51 24.99
CA LEU A 58 -30.30 2.82 25.94
C LEU A 58 -28.86 3.35 25.90
N PHE A 59 -28.36 3.65 24.73
CA PHE A 59 -27.05 4.23 24.54
C PHE A 59 -26.98 5.66 25.11
N GLU A 60 -28.00 6.47 24.84
CA GLU A 60 -28.11 7.84 25.34
C GLU A 60 -28.21 7.89 26.88
N GLU A 61 -28.94 6.96 27.49
CA GLU A 61 -29.04 6.85 28.94
C GLU A 61 -27.64 6.54 29.55
N ARG A 62 -26.87 5.65 28.93
CA ARG A 62 -25.50 5.32 29.38
C ARG A 62 -24.56 6.52 29.25
N LEU A 63 -24.62 7.27 28.15
CA LEU A 63 -23.84 8.49 27.97
C LEU A 63 -24.17 9.55 29.06
N LYS A 64 -25.44 9.78 29.32
CA LYS A 64 -25.90 10.69 30.40
C LYS A 64 -25.36 10.28 31.78
N ASN A 65 -25.36 8.97 32.06
CA ASN A 65 -24.89 8.43 33.34
C ASN A 65 -23.36 8.44 33.47
N SER A 66 -22.62 8.53 32.36
CA SER A 66 -21.15 8.59 32.37
C SER A 66 -20.58 9.96 32.79
N GLY A 67 -21.40 11.01 32.79
CA GLY A 67 -20.97 12.36 33.09
C GLY A 67 -20.09 13.02 32.03
N ILE A 68 -20.02 12.43 30.84
CA ILE A 68 -19.27 12.96 29.69
C ILE A 68 -20.18 13.95 28.95
N ASP A 69 -19.63 15.11 28.59
CA ASP A 69 -20.30 16.02 27.65
C ASP A 69 -20.30 15.44 26.25
N TYR A 70 -21.45 15.32 25.61
CA TYR A 70 -21.59 14.68 24.31
C TYR A 70 -22.64 15.34 23.44
N GLN A 71 -22.47 15.17 22.14
CA GLN A 71 -23.49 15.45 21.12
C GLN A 71 -23.77 14.16 20.34
N LEU A 72 -25.01 13.72 20.29
CA LEU A 72 -25.42 12.54 19.54
C LEU A 72 -26.09 12.94 18.22
N ASN A 73 -25.53 12.47 17.11
CA ASN A 73 -26.10 12.61 15.79
C ASN A 73 -26.40 11.23 15.22
N THR A 74 -27.54 11.07 14.54
CA THR A 74 -27.90 9.82 13.87
C THR A 74 -28.06 10.06 12.36
N THR A 75 -27.46 9.20 11.56
CA THR A 75 -27.53 9.26 10.10
C THR A 75 -27.81 7.86 9.57
N GLY A 76 -28.78 7.73 8.68
CA GLY A 76 -28.97 6.49 7.93
C GLY A 76 -27.84 6.37 6.91
N VAL A 77 -27.12 5.25 6.93
CA VAL A 77 -26.07 4.94 5.96
C VAL A 77 -26.55 3.72 5.17
N GLU A 78 -26.68 3.87 3.86
CA GLU A 78 -26.87 2.71 3.00
C GLU A 78 -25.54 1.96 2.89
N GLN A 79 -25.56 0.66 3.18
CA GLN A 79 -24.36 -0.18 3.22
C GLN A 79 -23.61 -0.18 1.87
N GLU A 80 -24.30 0.00 0.76
CA GLU A 80 -23.73 0.14 -0.57
C GLU A 80 -22.97 1.44 -0.79
N ASP A 81 -23.42 2.55 -0.21
CA ASP A 81 -22.78 3.86 -0.35
C ASP A 81 -21.45 3.94 0.42
N TRP A 82 -21.36 3.31 1.56
CA TRP A 82 -20.13 3.28 2.34
C TRP A 82 -19.06 2.37 1.71
N GLN A 83 -19.43 1.18 1.25
CA GLN A 83 -18.51 0.22 0.63
C GLN A 83 -18.03 0.64 -0.76
N ASN A 84 -18.76 1.47 -1.47
CA ASN A 84 -18.49 1.81 -2.86
C ASN A 84 -18.20 3.30 -3.11
N GLY A 85 -18.31 4.17 -2.10
CA GLY A 85 -18.13 5.62 -2.26
C GLY A 85 -16.78 6.00 -2.86
N TRP A 86 -15.71 5.32 -2.48
CA TRP A 86 -14.36 5.54 -2.99
C TRP A 86 -14.19 5.12 -4.47
N LYS A 87 -15.00 4.18 -4.98
CA LYS A 87 -14.95 3.73 -6.38
C LYS A 87 -15.23 4.86 -7.37
N LYS A 88 -15.99 5.88 -6.95
CA LYS A 88 -16.30 7.08 -7.77
C LYS A 88 -15.08 7.93 -8.10
N PHE A 89 -13.99 7.76 -7.33
CA PHE A 89 -12.75 8.51 -7.49
C PHE A 89 -11.60 7.67 -8.09
N TYR A 90 -11.85 6.36 -8.28
CA TYR A 90 -10.85 5.45 -8.81
C TYR A 90 -11.18 5.12 -10.26
N HIS A 91 -10.46 5.76 -11.20
CA HIS A 91 -10.66 5.64 -12.63
C HIS A 91 -9.45 5.00 -13.31
N ALA A 92 -9.68 4.44 -14.50
CA ALA A 92 -8.62 3.93 -15.34
C ALA A 92 -7.63 5.04 -15.71
N MET A 93 -6.34 4.68 -15.73
CA MET A 93 -5.26 5.60 -16.05
C MET A 93 -4.12 4.90 -16.77
N ASP A 94 -3.47 5.64 -17.66
CA ASP A 94 -2.25 5.22 -18.32
C ASP A 94 -1.03 5.45 -17.43
N ILE A 95 -0.11 4.48 -17.39
CA ILE A 95 1.15 4.55 -16.64
C ILE A 95 2.31 4.17 -17.57
N GLY A 96 3.37 4.99 -17.57
CA GLY A 96 4.51 4.76 -18.45
C GLY A 96 4.12 4.73 -19.93
N GLU A 97 4.75 3.85 -20.69
CA GLU A 97 4.49 3.72 -22.14
C GLU A 97 3.55 2.57 -22.47
N ARG A 98 3.62 1.43 -21.74
CA ARG A 98 2.96 0.17 -22.08
C ARG A 98 1.80 -0.21 -21.17
N LEU A 99 1.66 0.40 -19.98
CA LEU A 99 0.71 -0.02 -18.96
C LEU A 99 -0.53 0.86 -18.89
N ALA A 100 -1.65 0.27 -18.50
CA ALA A 100 -2.85 0.96 -18.04
C ALA A 100 -3.40 0.25 -16.80
N ILE A 101 -3.66 1.00 -15.74
CA ILE A 101 -4.34 0.50 -14.55
C ILE A 101 -5.83 0.69 -14.76
N VAL A 102 -6.60 -0.39 -14.60
CA VAL A 102 -8.04 -0.38 -14.86
C VAL A 102 -8.78 -0.96 -13.66
N PRO A 103 -9.70 -0.21 -13.03
CA PRO A 103 -10.61 -0.76 -12.03
C PRO A 103 -11.41 -1.94 -12.60
N GLY A 104 -11.63 -2.97 -11.78
CA GLY A 104 -12.38 -4.16 -12.23
C GLY A 104 -13.83 -3.91 -12.66
N TRP A 105 -14.38 -2.73 -12.38
CA TRP A 105 -15.75 -2.30 -12.72
C TRP A 105 -15.81 -1.28 -13.87
N GLU A 106 -14.66 -0.90 -14.45
CA GLU A 106 -14.58 0.10 -15.51
C GLU A 106 -14.15 -0.56 -16.83
N ASP A 107 -14.80 -0.20 -17.93
CA ASP A 107 -14.34 -0.55 -19.26
C ASP A 107 -13.47 0.58 -19.80
N TYR A 108 -12.24 0.24 -20.15
CA TYR A 108 -11.24 1.20 -20.63
C TYR A 108 -10.67 0.73 -21.96
N ASP A 109 -10.97 1.47 -23.04
CA ASP A 109 -10.48 1.18 -24.37
C ASP A 109 -9.05 1.70 -24.57
N THR A 110 -8.08 0.81 -24.68
CA THR A 110 -6.66 1.13 -24.82
C THR A 110 -5.90 -0.03 -25.47
N ASP A 111 -4.88 0.29 -26.26
CA ASP A 111 -3.91 -0.67 -26.80
C ASP A 111 -2.84 -1.10 -25.79
N ARG A 112 -2.84 -0.50 -24.59
CA ARG A 112 -1.87 -0.79 -23.53
C ARG A 112 -2.16 -2.10 -22.80
N ILE A 113 -1.17 -2.63 -22.13
CA ILE A 113 -1.29 -3.78 -21.23
C ILE A 113 -2.14 -3.38 -20.03
N LYS A 114 -3.35 -3.91 -19.94
CA LYS A 114 -4.26 -3.63 -18.82
C LYS A 114 -3.85 -4.43 -17.58
N ILE A 115 -3.72 -3.73 -16.48
CA ILE A 115 -3.62 -4.28 -15.12
C ILE A 115 -4.98 -4.03 -14.47
N VAL A 116 -5.79 -5.09 -14.38
CA VAL A 116 -7.14 -4.99 -13.78
C VAL A 116 -7.02 -5.12 -12.27
N MET A 117 -7.38 -4.07 -11.56
CA MET A 117 -7.24 -4.02 -10.11
C MET A 117 -8.58 -3.86 -9.39
N ASP A 118 -8.72 -4.59 -8.32
CA ASP A 118 -9.71 -4.33 -7.27
C ASP A 118 -8.95 -4.28 -5.95
N PRO A 119 -8.49 -3.10 -5.54
CA PRO A 119 -7.63 -2.97 -4.37
C PRO A 119 -8.37 -3.30 -3.06
N GLY A 120 -9.71 -3.27 -3.07
CA GLY A 120 -10.47 -3.46 -1.86
C GLY A 120 -10.05 -2.47 -0.77
N MET A 121 -9.64 -2.99 0.40
CA MET A 121 -9.05 -2.21 1.51
C MET A 121 -7.51 -2.32 1.56
N ALA A 122 -6.87 -3.02 0.60
CA ALA A 122 -5.41 -3.13 0.55
C ALA A 122 -4.78 -1.86 -0.06
N PHE A 123 -3.61 -1.49 0.44
CA PHE A 123 -2.81 -0.41 -0.15
C PHE A 123 -2.31 -0.79 -1.55
N GLY A 124 -2.05 0.22 -2.41
CA GLY A 124 -1.55 0.00 -3.77
C GLY A 124 -2.65 0.00 -4.84
N THR A 125 -3.41 1.10 -4.92
CA THR A 125 -4.44 1.31 -5.97
C THR A 125 -3.84 1.62 -7.34
N GLY A 126 -2.54 1.96 -7.40
CA GLY A 126 -1.89 2.45 -8.63
C GLY A 126 -1.99 3.97 -8.82
N THR A 127 -2.91 4.64 -8.12
CA THR A 127 -3.11 6.10 -8.25
C THR A 127 -2.10 6.92 -7.46
N HIS A 128 -1.51 6.34 -6.42
CA HIS A 128 -0.52 7.02 -5.59
C HIS A 128 0.79 7.22 -6.35
N GLU A 129 1.46 8.34 -6.13
CA GLU A 129 2.70 8.73 -6.80
C GLU A 129 3.80 7.68 -6.68
N THR A 130 3.95 7.07 -5.50
CA THR A 130 4.96 6.03 -5.24
C THR A 130 4.75 4.79 -6.08
N THR A 131 3.49 4.36 -6.22
CA THR A 131 3.12 3.21 -7.06
C THR A 131 3.33 3.53 -8.53
N SER A 132 2.94 4.74 -8.98
CA SER A 132 3.18 5.20 -10.34
C SER A 132 4.67 5.20 -10.70
N LEU A 133 5.55 5.71 -9.81
CA LEU A 133 7.01 5.71 -10.01
C LEU A 133 7.58 4.31 -10.14
N CYS A 134 7.11 3.34 -9.32
CA CYS A 134 7.50 1.94 -9.42
C CYS A 134 7.05 1.31 -10.74
N LEU A 135 5.80 1.53 -11.13
CA LEU A 135 5.24 0.99 -12.38
C LEU A 135 5.93 1.54 -13.62
N GLU A 136 6.20 2.86 -13.68
CA GLU A 136 6.99 3.49 -14.74
C GLU A 136 8.42 2.91 -14.81
N THR A 137 8.99 2.56 -13.66
CA THR A 137 10.31 1.94 -13.58
C THR A 137 10.26 0.48 -14.06
N LEU A 138 9.29 -0.31 -13.62
CA LEU A 138 9.06 -1.67 -14.11
C LEU A 138 8.82 -1.70 -15.62
N ASP A 139 8.04 -0.75 -16.14
CA ASP A 139 7.78 -0.60 -17.57
C ASP A 139 9.07 -0.45 -18.38
N SER A 140 10.05 0.28 -17.85
CA SER A 140 11.35 0.47 -18.50
C SER A 140 12.29 -0.72 -18.33
N LEU A 141 12.26 -1.44 -17.20
CA LEU A 141 13.22 -2.45 -16.82
C LEU A 141 12.86 -3.88 -17.28
N VAL A 142 11.58 -4.25 -17.25
CA VAL A 142 11.14 -5.60 -17.63
C VAL A 142 11.24 -5.79 -19.14
N LYS A 143 12.04 -6.79 -19.53
CA LYS A 143 12.29 -7.16 -20.94
C LYS A 143 11.79 -8.56 -21.30
N GLY A 144 11.48 -9.36 -20.28
CA GLY A 144 10.99 -10.72 -20.38
C GLY A 144 11.94 -11.75 -19.75
N GLY A 145 11.38 -12.67 -18.97
CA GLY A 145 12.09 -13.75 -18.32
C GLY A 145 12.69 -13.42 -16.95
N GLU A 146 12.42 -12.24 -16.39
CA GLU A 146 12.88 -11.85 -15.05
C GLU A 146 12.17 -12.64 -13.95
N ARG A 147 12.89 -12.96 -12.87
CA ARG A 147 12.35 -13.31 -11.57
C ARG A 147 12.20 -12.04 -10.75
N VAL A 148 11.01 -11.78 -10.22
CA VAL A 148 10.66 -10.56 -9.48
C VAL A 148 10.32 -10.89 -8.04
N LEU A 149 10.79 -10.08 -7.09
CA LEU A 149 10.39 -10.11 -5.69
C LEU A 149 9.73 -8.76 -5.35
N ASP A 150 8.52 -8.80 -4.79
CA ASP A 150 7.78 -7.62 -4.37
C ASP A 150 7.55 -7.64 -2.86
N ILE A 151 8.29 -6.81 -2.13
CA ILE A 151 8.29 -6.75 -0.66
C ILE A 151 7.32 -5.67 -0.19
N GLY A 152 6.37 -6.03 0.67
CA GLY A 152 5.21 -5.22 0.98
C GLY A 152 4.27 -5.17 -0.23
N THR A 153 3.91 -6.35 -0.76
CA THR A 153 3.23 -6.46 -2.06
C THR A 153 1.82 -5.85 -2.08
N GLY A 154 1.17 -5.70 -0.91
CA GLY A 154 -0.14 -5.08 -0.79
C GLY A 154 -1.19 -5.71 -1.70
N SER A 155 -1.71 -4.95 -2.64
CA SER A 155 -2.66 -5.42 -3.66
C SER A 155 -2.06 -6.35 -4.71
N GLY A 156 -0.74 -6.52 -4.75
CA GLY A 156 0.01 -7.28 -5.75
C GLY A 156 0.31 -6.50 -7.04
N ILE A 157 -0.01 -5.22 -7.11
CA ILE A 157 0.00 -4.44 -8.35
C ILE A 157 1.37 -4.44 -9.04
N LEU A 158 2.49 -4.32 -8.30
CA LEU A 158 3.84 -4.26 -8.88
C LEU A 158 4.25 -5.62 -9.44
N ALA A 159 4.06 -6.69 -8.69
CA ALA A 159 4.32 -8.06 -9.13
C ALA A 159 3.47 -8.43 -10.36
N ILE A 160 2.16 -8.13 -10.33
CA ILE A 160 1.25 -8.38 -11.44
C ILE A 160 1.68 -7.59 -12.67
N ALA A 161 2.04 -6.31 -12.52
CA ALA A 161 2.53 -5.49 -13.61
C ALA A 161 3.79 -6.08 -14.25
N ALA A 162 4.76 -6.51 -13.44
CA ALA A 162 5.97 -7.17 -13.94
C ALA A 162 5.66 -8.43 -14.74
N LEU A 163 4.77 -9.29 -14.25
CA LEU A 163 4.33 -10.50 -14.97
C LEU A 163 3.62 -10.18 -16.29
N LYS A 164 2.76 -9.18 -16.29
CA LYS A 164 2.06 -8.72 -17.52
C LYS A 164 3.03 -8.11 -18.54
N LEU A 165 4.11 -7.50 -18.07
CA LEU A 165 5.19 -6.99 -18.93
C LEU A 165 6.10 -8.08 -19.48
N GLY A 166 6.00 -9.33 -18.98
CA GLY A 166 6.74 -10.49 -19.49
C GLY A 166 7.73 -11.12 -18.53
N ALA A 167 7.77 -10.73 -17.26
CA ALA A 167 8.52 -11.45 -16.24
C ALA A 167 8.10 -12.93 -16.19
N GLU A 168 9.04 -13.82 -15.91
CA GLU A 168 8.80 -15.26 -15.88
C GLU A 168 7.98 -15.67 -14.69
N VAL A 169 8.38 -15.22 -13.49
CA VAL A 169 7.72 -15.49 -12.21
C VAL A 169 7.87 -14.29 -11.28
N ALA A 170 6.94 -14.16 -10.36
CA ALA A 170 6.98 -13.19 -9.29
C ALA A 170 6.69 -13.84 -7.93
N GLU A 171 7.35 -13.34 -6.89
CA GLU A 171 7.05 -13.65 -5.50
C GLU A 171 6.69 -12.35 -4.80
N GLY A 172 5.59 -12.36 -4.02
CA GLY A 172 5.16 -11.25 -3.20
C GLY A 172 5.19 -11.65 -1.73
N VAL A 173 5.67 -10.75 -0.88
CA VAL A 173 5.67 -10.93 0.58
C VAL A 173 4.95 -9.75 1.21
N ASP A 174 4.05 -10.04 2.15
CA ASP A 174 3.38 -9.01 2.95
C ASP A 174 3.17 -9.52 4.37
N ILE A 175 3.25 -8.62 5.34
CA ILE A 175 3.02 -8.94 6.75
C ILE A 175 1.52 -9.17 7.04
N ASP A 176 0.65 -8.54 6.24
CA ASP A 176 -0.81 -8.63 6.40
C ASP A 176 -1.39 -9.78 5.57
N PRO A 177 -1.99 -10.82 6.22
CA PRO A 177 -2.66 -11.91 5.52
C PRO A 177 -3.80 -11.43 4.59
N MET A 178 -4.43 -10.28 4.87
CA MET A 178 -5.46 -9.69 3.99
C MET A 178 -4.86 -9.24 2.66
N CYS A 179 -3.68 -8.62 2.70
CA CYS A 179 -2.94 -8.23 1.50
C CYS A 179 -2.58 -9.46 0.65
N VAL A 180 -2.10 -10.54 1.27
CA VAL A 180 -1.79 -11.79 0.57
C VAL A 180 -3.01 -12.36 -0.17
N ARG A 181 -4.18 -12.34 0.46
CA ARG A 181 -5.43 -12.75 -0.17
C ARG A 181 -5.79 -11.85 -1.36
N THR A 182 -5.76 -10.53 -1.15
CA THR A 182 -6.12 -9.54 -2.18
C THR A 182 -5.19 -9.62 -3.38
N ALA A 183 -3.88 -9.76 -3.17
CA ALA A 183 -2.90 -9.96 -4.23
C ALA A 183 -3.17 -11.23 -5.06
N GLY A 184 -3.53 -12.33 -4.39
CA GLY A 184 -3.92 -13.57 -5.05
C GLY A 184 -5.18 -13.43 -5.92
N GLU A 185 -6.21 -12.74 -5.41
CA GLU A 185 -7.44 -12.47 -6.16
C GLU A 185 -7.18 -11.57 -7.38
N ASN A 186 -6.34 -10.53 -7.23
CA ASN A 186 -5.93 -9.67 -8.33
C ASN A 186 -5.07 -10.41 -9.37
N ALA A 187 -4.20 -11.32 -8.95
CA ALA A 187 -3.44 -12.17 -9.86
C ALA A 187 -4.35 -13.06 -10.73
N GLN A 188 -5.40 -13.62 -10.12
CA GLN A 188 -6.41 -14.39 -10.86
C GLN A 188 -7.14 -13.53 -11.90
N ARG A 189 -7.58 -12.30 -11.54
CA ARG A 189 -8.23 -11.37 -12.45
C ARG A 189 -7.36 -11.02 -13.66
N ASN A 190 -6.05 -10.97 -13.45
CA ASN A 190 -5.07 -10.65 -14.50
C ASN A 190 -4.55 -11.87 -15.27
N GLY A 191 -4.96 -13.10 -14.91
CA GLY A 191 -4.54 -14.33 -15.57
C GLY A 191 -3.06 -14.67 -15.36
N VAL A 192 -2.48 -14.28 -14.20
CA VAL A 192 -1.07 -14.51 -13.87
C VAL A 192 -0.88 -15.29 -12.56
N ALA A 193 -1.95 -15.84 -12.00
CA ALA A 193 -1.91 -16.53 -10.70
C ALA A 193 -1.01 -17.78 -10.69
N ASP A 194 -0.79 -18.41 -11.82
CA ASP A 194 0.12 -19.56 -11.99
C ASP A 194 1.60 -19.17 -11.91
N LYS A 195 1.92 -17.89 -12.05
CA LYS A 195 3.27 -17.33 -12.03
C LYS A 195 3.54 -16.42 -10.83
N PHE A 196 2.55 -16.21 -9.96
CA PHE A 196 2.65 -15.35 -8.80
C PHE A 196 2.44 -16.13 -7.51
N THR A 197 3.50 -16.25 -6.72
CA THR A 197 3.44 -16.82 -5.37
C THR A 197 3.38 -15.68 -4.36
N VAL A 198 2.39 -15.69 -3.45
CA VAL A 198 2.25 -14.66 -2.41
C VAL A 198 2.34 -15.32 -1.05
N LEU A 199 3.18 -14.77 -0.16
CA LEU A 199 3.49 -15.34 1.15
C LEU A 199 3.25 -14.31 2.25
N VAL A 200 2.77 -14.78 3.41
CA VAL A 200 2.76 -13.97 4.63
C VAL A 200 4.15 -13.99 5.23
N GLY A 201 4.76 -12.83 5.45
CA GLY A 201 6.09 -12.72 6.04
C GLY A 201 6.47 -11.27 6.33
N ASP A 202 7.47 -11.10 7.21
CA ASP A 202 8.04 -9.79 7.50
C ASP A 202 9.22 -9.53 6.56
N LEU A 203 9.11 -8.43 5.79
CA LEU A 203 10.11 -8.01 4.81
C LEU A 203 10.60 -9.19 3.94
N SER A 204 11.90 -9.56 4.05
CA SER A 204 12.54 -10.59 3.22
C SER A 204 12.61 -11.98 3.85
N ASP A 205 11.98 -12.21 5.01
CA ASP A 205 12.14 -13.47 5.76
C ASP A 205 11.70 -14.71 5.00
N GLN A 206 10.76 -14.59 4.08
CA GLN A 206 10.24 -15.67 3.25
C GLN A 206 10.90 -15.75 1.88
N ALA A 207 11.72 -14.74 1.50
CA ALA A 207 12.35 -14.69 0.19
C ALA A 207 13.52 -15.67 0.10
N SER A 208 13.60 -16.41 -0.99
CA SER A 208 14.67 -17.37 -1.21
C SER A 208 15.15 -17.39 -2.66
N GLY A 209 16.47 -17.47 -2.84
CA GLY A 209 17.10 -17.48 -4.15
C GLY A 209 17.53 -16.10 -4.63
N GLU A 210 17.68 -15.95 -5.93
CA GLU A 210 18.13 -14.70 -6.57
C GLU A 210 17.07 -14.16 -7.51
N TYR A 211 16.90 -12.82 -7.49
CA TYR A 211 15.90 -12.10 -8.27
C TYR A 211 16.59 -11.07 -9.19
N ASN A 212 16.03 -10.90 -10.37
CA ASN A 212 16.49 -9.90 -11.34
C ASN A 212 15.97 -8.50 -11.02
N ILE A 213 14.76 -8.42 -10.44
CA ILE A 213 14.15 -7.17 -9.99
C ILE A 213 13.57 -7.42 -8.59
N ILE A 214 13.87 -6.52 -7.67
CA ILE A 214 13.29 -6.48 -6.32
C ILE A 214 12.60 -5.13 -6.18
N THR A 215 11.33 -5.14 -5.80
CA THR A 215 10.54 -3.93 -5.52
C THR A 215 10.20 -3.86 -4.03
N ALA A 216 10.22 -2.66 -3.47
CA ALA A 216 9.71 -2.37 -2.13
C ALA A 216 9.10 -0.96 -2.14
N ASN A 217 7.76 -0.89 -2.10
CA ASN A 217 7.02 0.37 -2.01
C ASN A 217 6.44 0.50 -0.60
N ILE A 218 7.31 0.77 0.36
CA ILE A 218 7.04 0.81 1.80
C ILE A 218 7.69 2.03 2.43
N VAL A 219 7.37 2.35 3.69
CA VAL A 219 7.92 3.53 4.38
C VAL A 219 9.44 3.49 4.51
N ALA A 220 10.08 4.66 4.56
CA ALA A 220 11.53 4.82 4.58
C ALA A 220 12.22 4.02 5.70
N ALA A 221 11.62 3.93 6.89
CA ALA A 221 12.16 3.13 8.00
C ALA A 221 12.24 1.63 7.67
N ALA A 222 11.21 1.10 7.01
CA ALA A 222 11.18 -0.30 6.58
C ALA A 222 12.18 -0.56 5.43
N ILE A 223 12.35 0.39 4.49
CA ILE A 223 13.40 0.32 3.46
C ILE A 223 14.79 0.22 4.10
N LEU A 224 15.08 1.05 5.12
CA LEU A 224 16.37 1.03 5.82
C LEU A 224 16.60 -0.29 6.57
N SER A 225 15.56 -0.87 7.17
CA SER A 225 15.63 -2.19 7.82
C SER A 225 15.85 -3.32 6.82
N LEU A 226 15.21 -3.23 5.64
CA LEU A 226 15.31 -4.20 4.56
C LEU A 226 16.68 -4.16 3.85
N ALA A 227 17.26 -2.97 3.68
CA ALA A 227 18.42 -2.72 2.81
C ALA A 227 19.61 -3.69 3.02
N PRO A 228 20.02 -4.07 4.26
CA PRO A 228 21.11 -5.02 4.46
C PRO A 228 20.87 -6.43 3.89
N HIS A 229 19.61 -6.82 3.70
CA HIS A 229 19.21 -8.14 3.23
C HIS A 229 19.06 -8.22 1.70
N VAL A 230 18.93 -7.07 1.02
CA VAL A 230 18.67 -7.01 -0.43
C VAL A 230 19.84 -7.54 -1.27
N PRO A 231 21.14 -7.22 -0.99
CA PRO A 231 22.23 -7.64 -1.86
C PRO A 231 22.41 -9.15 -2.01
N VAL A 232 22.00 -9.96 -1.01
CA VAL A 232 22.09 -11.42 -1.08
C VAL A 232 20.97 -12.04 -1.92
N LEU A 233 19.88 -11.29 -2.16
CA LEU A 233 18.74 -11.70 -2.98
C LEU A 233 18.87 -11.21 -4.44
N MET A 234 19.86 -10.38 -4.74
CA MET A 234 20.06 -9.81 -6.07
C MET A 234 20.89 -10.74 -6.96
N ALA A 235 20.32 -11.17 -8.08
CA ALA A 235 21.04 -11.83 -9.17
C ALA A 235 22.09 -10.88 -9.80
N PRO A 236 23.10 -11.41 -10.52
CA PRO A 236 24.01 -10.57 -11.28
C PRO A 236 23.26 -9.62 -12.24
N GLY A 237 23.54 -8.32 -12.14
CA GLY A 237 22.89 -7.29 -12.96
C GLY A 237 21.48 -6.88 -12.50
N ALA A 238 21.01 -7.40 -11.38
CA ALA A 238 19.68 -7.08 -10.81
C ALA A 238 19.48 -5.60 -10.47
N ARG A 239 18.23 -5.21 -10.31
CA ARG A 239 17.81 -3.89 -9.85
C ARG A 239 16.96 -3.99 -8.60
N PHE A 240 17.21 -3.09 -7.65
CA PHE A 240 16.35 -2.86 -6.49
C PHE A 240 15.62 -1.52 -6.67
N ILE A 241 14.32 -1.52 -6.55
CA ILE A 241 13.44 -0.35 -6.67
C ILE A 241 12.85 -0.09 -5.28
N ALA A 242 13.32 0.96 -4.62
CA ALA A 242 12.85 1.41 -3.32
C ALA A 242 11.97 2.65 -3.49
N SER A 243 10.72 2.62 -3.06
CA SER A 243 9.75 3.71 -3.11
C SER A 243 8.91 3.76 -1.85
N GLY A 244 7.97 4.73 -1.76
CA GLY A 244 7.27 5.00 -0.50
C GLY A 244 8.05 5.93 0.42
N ILE A 245 9.01 6.67 -0.14
CA ILE A 245 9.94 7.55 0.56
C ILE A 245 9.49 8.99 0.33
N ILE A 246 9.26 9.75 1.39
CA ILE A 246 9.06 11.21 1.30
C ILE A 246 10.39 11.91 1.00
N ASP A 247 10.35 13.06 0.32
CA ASP A 247 11.55 13.76 -0.13
C ASP A 247 12.44 14.21 1.03
N GLU A 248 11.88 14.53 2.19
CA GLU A 248 12.62 14.90 3.41
C GLU A 248 13.53 13.76 3.92
N ARG A 249 13.16 12.49 3.66
CA ARG A 249 13.95 11.32 4.07
C ARG A 249 14.85 10.76 2.96
N ARG A 250 14.85 11.37 1.78
CA ARG A 250 15.65 10.93 0.62
C ARG A 250 17.11 10.70 0.96
N ASP A 251 17.78 11.69 1.55
CA ASP A 251 19.23 11.64 1.78
C ASP A 251 19.62 10.62 2.87
N GLU A 252 18.73 10.42 3.87
CA GLU A 252 18.87 9.37 4.87
C GLU A 252 18.81 7.98 4.21
N VAL A 253 17.79 7.74 3.37
CA VAL A 253 17.63 6.46 2.67
C VAL A 253 18.77 6.21 1.69
N LEU A 254 19.19 7.21 0.91
CA LEU A 254 20.35 7.10 0.02
C LEU A 254 21.62 6.69 0.77
N THR A 255 21.84 7.24 1.97
CA THR A 255 22.99 6.91 2.82
C THR A 255 22.89 5.47 3.32
N GLY A 256 21.73 5.05 3.81
CA GLY A 256 21.49 3.69 4.30
C GLY A 256 21.64 2.63 3.21
N LEU A 257 21.09 2.90 2.00
CA LEU A 257 21.25 1.99 0.85
C LEU A 257 22.72 1.80 0.48
N LYS A 258 23.51 2.88 0.42
CA LYS A 258 24.97 2.78 0.15
C LYS A 258 25.70 1.99 1.23
N ALA A 259 25.39 2.23 2.51
CA ALA A 259 25.99 1.48 3.61
C ALA A 259 25.65 -0.02 3.58
N ALA A 260 24.49 -0.37 2.99
CA ALA A 260 24.05 -1.75 2.79
C ALA A 260 24.66 -2.44 1.53
N GLY A 261 25.56 -1.80 0.79
CA GLY A 261 26.16 -2.36 -0.42
C GLY A 261 25.28 -2.23 -1.67
N LEU A 262 24.40 -1.23 -1.69
CA LEU A 262 23.55 -0.89 -2.82
C LEU A 262 23.99 0.46 -3.40
N THR A 263 24.28 0.51 -4.69
CA THR A 263 24.66 1.74 -5.39
C THR A 263 23.45 2.33 -6.09
N PRO A 264 22.94 3.50 -5.65
CA PRO A 264 21.88 4.21 -6.37
C PRO A 264 22.37 4.59 -7.78
N ILE A 265 21.55 4.29 -8.79
CA ILE A 265 21.85 4.58 -10.20
C ILE A 265 20.87 5.58 -10.80
N GLU A 266 19.67 5.69 -10.21
CA GLU A 266 18.65 6.64 -10.64
C GLU A 266 17.79 7.02 -9.41
N VAL A 267 17.37 8.29 -9.35
CA VAL A 267 16.41 8.79 -8.37
C VAL A 267 15.32 9.52 -9.14
N LYS A 268 14.07 9.12 -8.93
CA LYS A 268 12.89 9.73 -9.52
C LYS A 268 12.07 10.39 -8.42
N GLU A 269 11.53 11.55 -8.72
CA GLU A 269 10.73 12.35 -7.78
C GLU A 269 9.39 12.73 -8.41
N LYS A 270 8.31 12.66 -7.62
CA LYS A 270 6.97 13.05 -8.05
C LYS A 270 6.16 13.53 -6.85
N ARG A 271 5.78 14.81 -6.84
CA ARG A 271 4.92 15.42 -5.82
C ARG A 271 5.35 15.12 -4.37
N GLY A 272 6.64 15.30 -4.06
CA GLY A 272 7.19 15.08 -2.72
C GLY A 272 7.48 13.62 -2.37
N TRP A 273 7.36 12.70 -3.34
CA TRP A 273 7.68 11.29 -3.18
C TRP A 273 8.88 10.89 -4.03
N VAL A 274 9.68 9.97 -3.50
CA VAL A 274 10.94 9.53 -4.10
C VAL A 274 10.91 8.04 -4.38
N CYS A 275 11.45 7.67 -5.55
CA CYS A 275 11.77 6.28 -5.92
C CYS A 275 13.25 6.21 -6.27
N ILE A 276 13.96 5.30 -5.60
CA ILE A 276 15.41 5.10 -5.77
C ILE A 276 15.65 3.76 -6.43
N ILE A 277 16.37 3.75 -7.55
CA ILE A 277 16.76 2.54 -8.26
C ILE A 277 18.23 2.26 -7.96
N CYS A 278 18.51 1.05 -7.45
CA CYS A 278 19.86 0.63 -7.08
C CYS A 278 20.32 -0.59 -7.89
N LYS A 279 21.64 -0.70 -8.04
CA LYS A 279 22.35 -1.95 -8.35
C LYS A 279 23.12 -2.44 -7.13
N LYS A 280 23.49 -3.70 -7.09
CA LYS A 280 24.47 -4.21 -6.11
C LYS A 280 25.79 -3.50 -6.33
N SER A 281 26.45 -3.07 -5.25
CA SER A 281 27.77 -2.45 -5.32
C SER A 281 28.81 -3.48 -5.76
N ASP A 282 29.74 -3.08 -6.61
CA ASP A 282 30.89 -3.90 -6.98
C ASP A 282 31.84 -3.99 -5.78
N GLU A 283 32.47 -5.18 -5.55
CA GLU A 283 33.37 -5.42 -4.40
C GLU A 283 34.58 -4.45 -4.33
N LYS A 284 34.74 -3.57 -5.32
CA LYS A 284 35.82 -2.59 -5.40
C LYS A 284 35.47 -1.19 -4.93
N GLU A 285 34.19 -0.95 -4.59
CA GLU A 285 33.66 0.37 -4.18
C GLU A 285 33.28 0.42 -2.68
N ALA A 286 33.55 -0.64 -1.93
CA ALA A 286 33.26 -0.75 -0.50
C ALA A 286 34.46 -0.34 0.39
#